data_3e5e8633a3df2fd781983f92afd406c1
#
_entry.id   3e5e8633a3df2fd781983f92afd406c1
#
_cell.length_a   1.000
_cell.length_b   1.000
_cell.length_c   1.000
_cell.angle_alpha   90.00
_cell.angle_beta   90.00
_cell.angle_gamma   90.00
#
_symmetry.space_group_name_H-M   'P 1'
#
loop_
_entity.id
_entity.type
_entity.pdbx_description
1 polymer ?
#
loop_
_entity_poly.entity_id
_entity_poly.type
_entity_poly.pdbx_seq_one_letter_code
_entity_poly.pdbx_strand_id
1 'polypeptide(L)'
;MDDDRFIVDESELINPEGPDYCGDFDGDGQPDCPLSGYIPDTNPWWCNSTGIGGHHVDPAYEGMTKGELVPELCETLTYELKDAIEWASQWPTLGDAEDAGFTMSVEYIEGMGTHHVILNDFSMTNSEFDADNPEFPDTRIDDVFDYQRPEFLMYGGEERDSVLVGFAWFVHAPSDSPPEGFTGDNDWWHRHESLCIRPDDFLLRGADLDQETCESRDGVNVNLEEYWMVHAWIVRPWLTYDDVFTNHHPCLHEDGPEEDLEADCWGESTEHVGHDI
;
A
#
# COMPACT_ATOMS: atom_id res chain seq x y z
N MET A 1 -8.02 -0.28 -32.97
CA MET A 1 -7.16 0.03 -31.83
C MET A 1 -6.50 -1.28 -31.53
N ASP A 2 -5.23 -1.38 -31.90
CA ASP A 2 -4.47 -2.61 -31.73
C ASP A 2 -4.16 -2.72 -30.24
N ASP A 3 -4.66 -3.78 -29.65
CA ASP A 3 -4.56 -4.10 -28.25
C ASP A 3 -3.24 -4.85 -28.00
N ASP A 4 -2.14 -4.24 -28.45
CA ASP A 4 -0.78 -4.79 -28.28
C ASP A 4 -0.20 -4.56 -26.85
N ARG A 5 -1.04 -4.07 -25.92
CA ARG A 5 -0.60 -3.75 -24.53
C ARG A 5 -0.54 -4.95 -23.59
N PHE A 6 -1.00 -6.11 -24.02
CA PHE A 6 -1.23 -7.26 -23.13
C PHE A 6 -0.51 -8.53 -23.54
N ILE A 7 0.54 -8.44 -24.35
CA ILE A 7 1.42 -9.59 -24.58
C ILE A 7 2.61 -9.46 -23.65
N VAL A 8 2.52 -10.13 -22.48
CA VAL A 8 3.68 -10.33 -21.62
C VAL A 8 4.67 -11.14 -22.41
N ASP A 9 5.87 -10.65 -22.62
CA ASP A 9 6.98 -11.50 -23.02
C ASP A 9 7.30 -12.41 -21.81
N GLU A 10 6.84 -13.66 -21.87
CA GLU A 10 7.05 -14.66 -20.82
C GLU A 10 8.53 -14.78 -20.39
N SER A 11 9.46 -14.38 -21.28
CA SER A 11 10.88 -14.35 -20.98
C SER A 11 11.27 -13.22 -20.02
N GLU A 12 10.49 -12.15 -19.93
CA GLU A 12 10.74 -11.03 -19.03
C GLU A 12 10.24 -11.32 -17.61
N LEU A 13 9.15 -12.08 -17.48
CA LEU A 13 8.60 -12.46 -16.16
C LEU A 13 9.35 -13.60 -15.47
N ILE A 14 10.05 -14.44 -16.25
CA ILE A 14 10.76 -15.64 -15.77
C ILE A 14 12.28 -15.40 -15.68
N ASN A 15 12.77 -14.28 -16.21
CA ASN A 15 14.19 -14.02 -16.25
C ASN A 15 14.69 -13.46 -14.92
N PRO A 16 15.48 -14.22 -14.12
CA PRO A 16 16.09 -13.70 -12.90
C PRO A 16 17.14 -12.61 -13.17
N GLU A 17 17.58 -12.46 -14.43
CA GLU A 17 18.39 -11.33 -14.92
C GLU A 17 17.50 -10.28 -15.62
N GLY A 18 16.18 -10.36 -15.44
CA GLY A 18 15.21 -9.45 -16.02
C GLY A 18 15.36 -8.04 -15.47
N PRO A 19 14.77 -7.08 -16.17
CA PRO A 19 15.01 -5.67 -15.89
C PRO A 19 14.55 -5.30 -14.47
N ASP A 20 15.27 -4.45 -13.92
CA ASP A 20 15.17 -3.44 -12.87
C ASP A 20 14.08 -3.52 -11.77
N TYR A 21 13.03 -4.32 -11.91
CA TYR A 21 12.00 -4.52 -10.87
C TYR A 21 12.34 -5.62 -9.85
N CYS A 22 13.45 -6.30 -10.05
CA CYS A 22 14.03 -7.21 -9.08
C CYS A 22 15.09 -6.44 -8.29
N GLY A 23 14.74 -5.88 -7.17
CA GLY A 23 15.67 -5.26 -6.23
C GLY A 23 16.18 -6.27 -5.21
N ASP A 24 17.24 -5.94 -4.52
CA ASP A 24 17.66 -6.62 -3.29
C ASP A 24 17.00 -5.86 -2.11
N PHE A 25 15.74 -6.18 -1.84
CA PHE A 25 14.92 -5.45 -0.88
C PHE A 25 15.20 -5.86 0.58
N ASP A 26 15.73 -7.09 0.79
CA ASP A 26 16.06 -7.60 2.12
C ASP A 26 17.56 -7.48 2.46
N GLY A 27 18.38 -6.98 1.52
CA GLY A 27 19.81 -6.74 1.73
C GLY A 27 20.67 -8.00 1.77
N ASP A 28 20.17 -9.17 1.32
CA ASP A 28 20.90 -10.44 1.32
C ASP A 28 21.88 -10.57 0.14
N GLY A 29 21.87 -9.63 -0.78
CA GLY A 29 22.70 -9.60 -1.99
C GLY A 29 22.17 -10.46 -3.14
N GLN A 30 20.91 -10.93 -3.04
CA GLN A 30 20.22 -11.61 -4.12
C GLN A 30 19.07 -10.72 -4.62
N PRO A 31 18.71 -10.80 -5.89
CA PRO A 31 17.56 -10.04 -6.37
C PRO A 31 16.26 -10.66 -5.89
N ASP A 32 15.43 -9.86 -5.26
CA ASP A 32 14.06 -10.17 -4.92
C ASP A 32 13.15 -9.87 -6.09
N CYS A 33 12.61 -10.91 -6.69
CA CYS A 33 11.67 -10.79 -7.80
C CYS A 33 10.29 -11.24 -7.34
N PRO A 34 9.46 -10.34 -6.79
CA PRO A 34 8.18 -10.73 -6.19
C PRO A 34 7.24 -11.45 -7.16
N LEU A 35 7.33 -11.13 -8.44
CA LEU A 35 6.56 -11.83 -9.48
C LEU A 35 7.33 -12.98 -10.16
N SER A 36 8.50 -13.36 -9.63
CA SER A 36 9.25 -14.52 -10.15
C SER A 36 8.46 -15.79 -9.85
N GLY A 37 8.30 -16.62 -10.86
CA GLY A 37 7.51 -17.85 -10.75
C GLY A 37 6.11 -17.75 -11.34
N TYR A 38 5.73 -16.61 -11.90
CA TYR A 38 4.55 -16.56 -12.76
C TYR A 38 4.71 -17.56 -13.91
N ILE A 39 3.73 -18.43 -14.04
CA ILE A 39 3.64 -19.42 -15.13
C ILE A 39 2.31 -19.15 -15.82
N PRO A 40 2.29 -18.83 -17.11
CA PRO A 40 1.06 -18.65 -17.87
C PRO A 40 0.11 -19.84 -17.68
N ASP A 41 -1.19 -19.57 -17.68
CA ASP A 41 -2.26 -20.55 -17.44
C ASP A 41 -2.26 -21.16 -16.01
N THR A 42 -1.48 -20.63 -15.09
CA THR A 42 -1.61 -20.91 -13.65
C THR A 42 -2.10 -19.65 -12.93
N ASN A 43 -2.77 -19.81 -11.80
CA ASN A 43 -3.13 -18.69 -10.96
C ASN A 43 -2.04 -18.47 -9.91
N PRO A 44 -1.15 -17.49 -10.11
CA PRO A 44 -0.21 -17.10 -9.08
C PRO A 44 -0.95 -16.55 -7.86
N TRP A 45 -0.29 -16.61 -6.70
CA TRP A 45 -0.88 -16.21 -5.43
C TRP A 45 -1.46 -14.77 -5.43
N TRP A 46 -0.85 -13.82 -6.15
CA TRP A 46 -1.36 -12.44 -6.23
C TRP A 46 -2.66 -12.28 -7.03
N CYS A 47 -3.07 -13.30 -7.77
CA CYS A 47 -4.34 -13.34 -8.47
C CYS A 47 -5.45 -14.04 -7.69
N ASN A 48 -5.12 -14.59 -6.52
CA ASN A 48 -6.08 -15.19 -5.62
C ASN A 48 -6.40 -14.18 -4.50
N SER A 49 -7.65 -14.11 -4.12
CA SER A 49 -8.04 -13.39 -2.93
C SER A 49 -8.89 -14.31 -2.09
N THR A 50 -8.27 -14.89 -1.08
CA THR A 50 -8.96 -15.67 -0.05
C THR A 50 -9.15 -14.84 1.21
N GLY A 51 -8.54 -13.68 1.26
CA GLY A 51 -8.53 -12.78 2.38
C GLY A 51 -9.89 -12.12 2.65
N ILE A 52 -10.04 -11.66 3.85
CA ILE A 52 -11.19 -10.88 4.33
C ILE A 52 -10.82 -9.40 4.52
N GLY A 53 -9.74 -8.95 3.90
CA GLY A 53 -9.33 -7.55 3.84
C GLY A 53 -8.87 -6.90 5.14
N GLY A 54 -8.85 -7.60 6.26
CA GLY A 54 -8.49 -7.02 7.56
C GLY A 54 -9.60 -6.20 8.22
N HIS A 55 -9.30 -5.50 9.30
CA HIS A 55 -10.31 -4.82 10.13
C HIS A 55 -10.69 -3.40 9.67
N HIS A 56 -9.98 -2.83 8.71
CA HIS A 56 -10.32 -1.55 8.09
C HIS A 56 -11.09 -1.68 6.77
N VAL A 57 -11.59 -2.87 6.49
CA VAL A 57 -12.41 -3.10 5.30
C VAL A 57 -13.68 -2.26 5.39
N ASP A 58 -13.98 -1.54 4.32
CA ASP A 58 -15.24 -0.83 4.22
C ASP A 58 -16.41 -1.80 4.50
N PRO A 59 -17.40 -1.40 5.31
CA PRO A 59 -18.56 -2.25 5.60
C PRO A 59 -19.26 -2.82 4.37
N ALA A 60 -19.09 -2.24 3.19
CA ALA A 60 -19.60 -2.77 1.93
C ALA A 60 -19.01 -4.15 1.57
N TYR A 61 -17.81 -4.46 2.07
CA TYR A 61 -17.14 -5.75 1.84
C TYR A 61 -17.30 -6.75 2.99
N GLU A 62 -17.94 -6.36 4.09
CA GLU A 62 -18.09 -7.22 5.26
C GLU A 62 -18.74 -8.57 4.90
N GLY A 63 -18.02 -9.65 5.19
CA GLY A 63 -18.44 -11.02 4.88
C GLY A 63 -18.32 -11.43 3.42
N MET A 64 -17.72 -10.58 2.55
CA MET A 64 -17.37 -10.95 1.19
C MET A 64 -16.02 -11.65 1.17
N THR A 65 -15.94 -12.72 0.38
CA THR A 65 -14.67 -13.30 -0.04
C THR A 65 -14.51 -13.03 -1.52
N LYS A 66 -13.38 -12.47 -1.88
CA LYS A 66 -13.06 -12.27 -3.29
C LYS A 66 -12.56 -13.58 -3.89
N GLY A 67 -12.58 -13.69 -5.18
CA GLY A 67 -12.33 -14.94 -5.88
C GLY A 67 -11.00 -14.95 -6.61
N GLU A 68 -10.73 -16.11 -7.18
CA GLU A 68 -9.64 -16.32 -8.11
C GLU A 68 -9.95 -15.62 -9.44
N LEU A 69 -9.03 -14.80 -9.92
CA LEU A 69 -9.16 -14.13 -11.20
C LEU A 69 -9.03 -15.13 -12.37
N VAL A 70 -9.81 -14.91 -13.41
CA VAL A 70 -9.60 -15.63 -14.67
C VAL A 70 -8.25 -15.28 -15.27
N PRO A 71 -7.62 -16.17 -16.07
CA PRO A 71 -6.24 -15.97 -16.54
C PRO A 71 -5.99 -14.61 -17.22
N GLU A 72 -6.92 -14.13 -18.01
CA GLU A 72 -6.79 -12.86 -18.74
C GLU A 72 -6.77 -11.64 -17.79
N LEU A 73 -7.57 -11.66 -16.73
CA LEU A 73 -7.56 -10.59 -15.71
C LEU A 73 -6.32 -10.69 -14.83
N CYS A 74 -5.91 -11.92 -14.48
CA CYS A 74 -4.69 -12.15 -13.73
C CYS A 74 -3.44 -11.64 -14.46
N GLU A 75 -3.37 -11.86 -15.77
CA GLU A 75 -2.27 -11.35 -16.60
C GLU A 75 -2.23 -9.81 -16.55
N THR A 76 -3.37 -9.15 -16.70
CA THR A 76 -3.45 -7.69 -16.64
C THR A 76 -3.04 -7.16 -15.26
N LEU A 77 -3.58 -7.74 -14.17
CA LEU A 77 -3.21 -7.37 -12.81
C LEU A 77 -1.71 -7.53 -12.56
N THR A 78 -1.11 -8.61 -13.09
CA THR A 78 0.33 -8.85 -12.98
C THR A 78 1.16 -7.71 -13.58
N TYR A 79 0.71 -7.14 -14.70
CA TYR A 79 1.38 -5.96 -15.28
C TYR A 79 1.23 -4.72 -14.42
N GLU A 80 0.04 -4.47 -13.92
CA GLU A 80 -0.22 -3.30 -13.09
C GLU A 80 0.66 -3.32 -11.84
N LEU A 81 0.76 -4.49 -11.18
CA LEU A 81 1.64 -4.67 -10.01
C LEU A 81 3.12 -4.54 -10.39
N LYS A 82 3.54 -5.14 -11.53
CA LYS A 82 4.92 -5.02 -12.01
C LYS A 82 5.31 -3.56 -12.23
N ASP A 83 4.47 -2.77 -12.87
CA ASP A 83 4.75 -1.36 -13.13
C ASP A 83 4.90 -0.57 -11.81
N ALA A 84 4.07 -0.85 -10.81
CA ALA A 84 4.19 -0.24 -9.48
C ALA A 84 5.52 -0.62 -8.80
N ILE A 85 5.90 -1.89 -8.86
CA ILE A 85 7.17 -2.39 -8.31
C ILE A 85 8.36 -1.72 -9.01
N GLU A 86 8.36 -1.67 -10.34
CA GLU A 86 9.43 -1.05 -11.13
C GLU A 86 9.63 0.42 -10.74
N TRP A 87 8.53 1.14 -10.55
CA TRP A 87 8.60 2.52 -10.11
C TRP A 87 9.15 2.64 -8.69
N ALA A 88 8.67 1.85 -7.74
CA ALA A 88 9.03 1.93 -6.33
C ALA A 88 10.44 1.39 -6.03
N SER A 89 10.95 0.47 -6.87
CA SER A 89 12.30 -0.10 -6.72
C SER A 89 13.45 0.93 -6.85
N GLN A 90 13.12 2.16 -7.25
CA GLN A 90 14.06 3.28 -7.20
C GLN A 90 14.44 3.66 -5.76
N TRP A 91 13.63 3.27 -4.77
CA TRP A 91 13.81 3.59 -3.36
C TRP A 91 13.67 2.34 -2.47
N PRO A 92 14.63 1.40 -2.58
CA PRO A 92 14.56 0.11 -1.88
C PRO A 92 14.67 0.25 -0.37
N THR A 93 15.27 1.35 0.11
CA THR A 93 15.36 1.66 1.55
C THR A 93 14.66 2.98 1.87
N LEU A 94 14.25 3.11 3.15
CA LEU A 94 13.69 4.37 3.63
C LEU A 94 14.62 5.55 3.39
N GLY A 95 15.93 5.35 3.57
CA GLY A 95 16.92 6.40 3.32
C GLY A 95 16.94 6.89 1.88
N ASP A 96 16.75 6.01 0.91
CA ASP A 96 16.66 6.37 -0.50
C ASP A 96 15.40 7.20 -0.78
N ALA A 97 14.29 6.84 -0.16
CA ALA A 97 13.04 7.60 -0.29
C ALA A 97 13.13 8.99 0.35
N GLU A 98 13.69 9.09 1.56
CA GLU A 98 13.91 10.39 2.22
C GLU A 98 14.82 11.29 1.39
N ASP A 99 15.91 10.75 0.83
CA ASP A 99 16.84 11.50 -0.03
C ASP A 99 16.15 11.96 -1.33
N ALA A 100 15.09 11.27 -1.76
CA ALA A 100 14.23 11.65 -2.89
C ALA A 100 13.10 12.63 -2.51
N GLY A 101 12.92 12.94 -1.22
CA GLY A 101 11.95 13.90 -0.73
C GLY A 101 10.64 13.30 -0.22
N PHE A 102 10.59 11.98 -0.03
CA PHE A 102 9.48 11.38 0.70
C PHE A 102 9.56 11.76 2.18
N THR A 103 8.42 12.02 2.78
CA THR A 103 8.26 12.40 4.18
C THR A 103 7.38 11.37 4.88
N MET A 104 7.77 10.97 6.09
CA MET A 104 6.95 10.08 6.91
C MET A 104 5.61 10.77 7.24
N SER A 105 4.53 10.08 6.95
CA SER A 105 3.17 10.48 7.30
C SER A 105 2.53 9.56 8.34
N VAL A 106 3.04 8.32 8.47
CA VAL A 106 2.61 7.35 9.48
C VAL A 106 3.85 6.72 10.10
N GLU A 107 3.99 6.82 11.42
CA GLU A 107 4.99 6.09 12.22
C GLU A 107 4.72 4.58 12.11
N TYR A 108 5.66 3.74 12.54
CA TYR A 108 5.50 2.30 12.44
C TYR A 108 4.26 1.81 13.20
N ILE A 109 3.43 1.07 12.48
CA ILE A 109 2.24 0.41 13.01
C ILE A 109 2.34 -1.08 12.68
N GLU A 110 2.12 -1.93 13.68
CA GLU A 110 2.02 -3.38 13.50
C GLU A 110 1.04 -3.72 12.35
N GLY A 111 1.47 -4.60 11.46
CA GLY A 111 0.69 -4.97 10.27
C GLY A 111 0.71 -3.98 9.11
N MET A 112 1.20 -2.75 9.31
CA MET A 112 1.20 -1.71 8.26
C MET A 112 2.57 -1.12 7.96
N GLY A 113 3.55 -1.26 8.86
CA GLY A 113 4.82 -0.56 8.70
C GLY A 113 4.67 0.96 8.79
N THR A 114 5.62 1.69 8.21
CA THR A 114 5.57 3.15 8.07
C THR A 114 4.99 3.55 6.71
N HIS A 115 4.43 4.77 6.60
CA HIS A 115 3.99 5.32 5.32
C HIS A 115 4.73 6.62 5.01
N HIS A 116 5.17 6.76 3.78
CA HIS A 116 5.94 7.91 3.30
C HIS A 116 5.34 8.47 2.02
N VAL A 117 5.18 9.79 1.95
CA VAL A 117 4.53 10.52 0.86
C VAL A 117 5.39 11.69 0.39
N ILE A 118 5.28 12.08 -0.87
CA ILE A 118 5.87 13.33 -1.37
C ILE A 118 4.84 14.46 -1.23
N LEU A 119 5.15 15.42 -0.38
CA LEU A 119 4.28 16.57 -0.12
C LEU A 119 4.62 17.79 -1.00
N ASN A 120 5.83 17.85 -1.57
CA ASN A 120 6.33 19.02 -2.29
C ASN A 120 6.18 20.31 -1.45
N ASP A 121 5.42 21.30 -1.97
CA ASP A 121 5.16 22.57 -1.28
C ASP A 121 3.85 22.58 -0.49
N PHE A 122 3.15 21.42 -0.40
CA PHE A 122 1.91 21.31 0.37
C PHE A 122 2.16 21.52 1.88
N SER A 123 1.28 22.25 2.52
CA SER A 123 1.31 22.48 3.97
C SER A 123 -0.09 22.72 4.53
N MET A 124 -0.46 21.95 5.53
CA MET A 124 -1.71 22.11 6.26
C MET A 124 -1.75 23.43 7.10
N THR A 125 -0.60 24.06 7.33
CA THR A 125 -0.54 25.37 8.03
C THR A 125 -0.86 26.53 7.09
N ASN A 126 -1.06 26.27 5.81
CA ASN A 126 -1.54 27.29 4.87
C ASN A 126 -2.97 27.72 5.25
N SER A 127 -3.22 29.02 5.26
CA SER A 127 -4.55 29.59 5.59
C SER A 127 -5.65 29.23 4.57
N GLU A 128 -5.28 28.61 3.44
CA GLU A 128 -6.21 28.14 2.41
C GLU A 128 -6.60 26.67 2.62
N PHE A 129 -5.90 25.93 3.52
CA PHE A 129 -6.26 24.54 3.83
C PHE A 129 -7.56 24.49 4.63
N ASP A 130 -8.51 23.70 4.17
CA ASP A 130 -9.79 23.45 4.79
C ASP A 130 -9.88 21.98 5.23
N ALA A 131 -9.83 21.73 6.54
CA ALA A 131 -9.86 20.38 7.09
C ALA A 131 -11.23 19.68 6.93
N ASP A 132 -12.31 20.44 6.77
CA ASP A 132 -13.66 19.89 6.53
C ASP A 132 -13.87 19.50 5.05
N ASN A 133 -13.07 20.07 4.14
CA ASN A 133 -13.09 19.75 2.72
C ASN A 133 -11.65 19.80 2.17
N PRO A 134 -10.81 18.83 2.55
CA PRO A 134 -9.39 18.87 2.26
C PRO A 134 -9.10 18.70 0.78
N GLU A 135 -8.14 19.47 0.29
CA GLU A 135 -7.48 19.29 -0.99
C GLU A 135 -5.97 19.23 -0.74
N PHE A 136 -5.26 18.41 -1.48
CA PHE A 136 -3.81 18.19 -1.35
C PHE A 136 -3.07 18.67 -2.61
N PRO A 137 -3.10 19.99 -2.91
CA PRO A 137 -2.47 20.53 -4.11
C PRO A 137 -0.97 20.27 -4.11
N ASP A 138 -0.40 20.09 -5.30
CA ASP A 138 1.01 19.81 -5.52
C ASP A 138 1.50 18.45 -4.99
N THR A 139 0.60 17.63 -4.42
CA THR A 139 0.85 16.22 -4.12
C THR A 139 0.29 15.34 -5.24
N ARG A 140 0.40 14.02 -5.09
CA ARG A 140 -0.28 13.06 -5.98
C ARG A 140 -1.60 12.54 -5.43
N ILE A 141 -2.00 13.01 -4.25
CA ILE A 141 -3.30 12.70 -3.65
C ILE A 141 -4.34 13.53 -4.39
N ASP A 142 -4.97 12.93 -5.39
CA ASP A 142 -5.94 13.57 -6.28
C ASP A 142 -7.10 12.61 -6.63
N ASP A 143 -7.83 12.86 -7.71
CA ASP A 143 -8.98 12.07 -8.17
C ASP A 143 -8.60 11.01 -9.23
N VAL A 144 -7.30 10.75 -9.42
CA VAL A 144 -6.79 9.82 -10.44
C VAL A 144 -6.11 8.63 -9.78
N PHE A 145 -6.64 7.43 -9.97
CA PHE A 145 -5.92 6.21 -9.63
C PHE A 145 -4.83 5.94 -10.68
N ASP A 146 -3.58 6.13 -10.30
CA ASP A 146 -2.41 5.79 -11.13
C ASP A 146 -1.71 4.57 -10.53
N TYR A 147 -2.05 3.37 -11.04
CA TYR A 147 -1.47 2.12 -10.53
C TYR A 147 0.06 2.08 -10.64
N GLN A 148 0.66 2.83 -11.57
CA GLN A 148 2.11 2.86 -11.75
C GLN A 148 2.83 3.64 -10.65
N ARG A 149 2.13 4.51 -9.92
CA ARG A 149 2.74 5.48 -9.00
C ARG A 149 1.95 5.62 -7.71
N PRO A 150 2.09 4.67 -6.79
CA PRO A 150 1.43 4.77 -5.49
C PRO A 150 1.75 6.10 -4.79
N GLU A 151 0.79 6.65 -4.08
CA GLU A 151 0.96 7.89 -3.30
C GLU A 151 1.90 7.67 -2.13
N PHE A 152 1.85 6.48 -1.54
CA PHE A 152 2.67 6.12 -0.39
C PHE A 152 3.59 4.93 -0.68
N LEU A 153 4.83 5.04 -0.20
CA LEU A 153 5.74 3.92 -0.03
C LEU A 153 5.70 3.47 1.44
N MET A 154 5.73 2.17 1.67
CA MET A 154 5.64 1.58 3.00
C MET A 154 6.91 0.81 3.34
N TYR A 155 7.48 1.09 4.51
CA TYR A 155 8.74 0.48 4.96
C TYR A 155 8.53 -0.32 6.24
N GLY A 156 9.36 -1.37 6.43
CA GLY A 156 9.29 -2.27 7.57
C GLY A 156 9.82 -1.67 8.89
N GLY A 157 10.14 -0.40 8.94
CA GLY A 157 10.62 0.28 10.15
C GLY A 157 10.88 1.75 9.91
N GLU A 158 11.44 2.43 10.92
CA GLU A 158 11.69 3.88 10.93
C GLU A 158 13.16 4.26 10.69
N GLU A 159 14.05 3.28 10.64
CA GLU A 159 15.46 3.51 10.40
C GLU A 159 15.74 3.65 8.89
N ARG A 160 16.78 4.39 8.54
CA ARG A 160 17.09 4.68 7.13
C ARG A 160 17.42 3.45 6.26
N ASP A 161 17.79 2.34 6.88
CA ASP A 161 18.06 1.05 6.24
C ASP A 161 16.84 0.12 6.24
N SER A 162 15.69 0.57 6.75
CA SER A 162 14.44 -0.18 6.67
C SER A 162 14.04 -0.41 5.22
N VAL A 163 13.65 -1.64 4.91
CA VAL A 163 13.35 -2.07 3.54
C VAL A 163 11.92 -1.73 3.14
N LEU A 164 11.70 -1.53 1.85
CA LEU A 164 10.39 -1.36 1.26
C LEU A 164 9.58 -2.65 1.42
N VAL A 165 8.36 -2.56 1.97
CA VAL A 165 7.50 -3.72 2.25
C VAL A 165 6.18 -3.68 1.49
N GLY A 166 5.77 -2.54 0.98
CA GLY A 166 4.52 -2.39 0.25
C GLY A 166 4.27 -0.98 -0.25
N PHE A 167 3.08 -0.79 -0.77
CA PHE A 167 2.62 0.48 -1.33
C PHE A 167 1.19 0.76 -0.89
N ALA A 168 0.79 2.05 -0.93
CA ALA A 168 -0.62 2.41 -0.81
C ALA A 168 -1.00 3.48 -1.83
N TRP A 169 -2.20 3.33 -2.37
CA TRP A 169 -2.87 4.34 -3.19
C TRP A 169 -3.93 5.02 -2.36
N PHE A 170 -4.04 6.33 -2.51
CA PHE A 170 -4.96 7.15 -1.75
C PHE A 170 -5.63 8.16 -2.68
N VAL A 171 -6.89 7.92 -3.01
CA VAL A 171 -7.60 8.56 -4.11
C VAL A 171 -8.84 9.28 -3.61
N HIS A 172 -9.02 10.53 -4.03
CA HIS A 172 -10.26 11.27 -3.80
C HIS A 172 -11.36 10.77 -4.75
N ALA A 173 -12.38 10.13 -4.20
CA ALA A 173 -13.52 9.65 -4.96
C ALA A 173 -14.81 9.87 -4.13
N PRO A 174 -15.56 10.95 -4.40
CA PRO A 174 -16.75 11.34 -3.66
C PRO A 174 -17.93 10.41 -4.00
N SER A 175 -17.87 9.18 -3.53
CA SER A 175 -18.84 8.11 -3.79
C SER A 175 -18.96 7.22 -2.56
N ASP A 176 -20.15 6.66 -2.36
CA ASP A 176 -20.38 5.64 -1.32
C ASP A 176 -19.78 4.26 -1.70
N SER A 177 -19.20 4.17 -2.89
CA SER A 177 -18.53 2.97 -3.37
C SER A 177 -17.08 3.30 -3.71
N PRO A 178 -16.15 2.35 -3.52
CA PRO A 178 -14.75 2.58 -3.88
C PRO A 178 -14.60 2.92 -5.37
N PRO A 179 -13.52 3.62 -5.74
CA PRO A 179 -13.19 3.84 -7.14
C PRO A 179 -12.87 2.53 -7.86
N GLU A 180 -12.91 2.54 -9.18
CA GLU A 180 -12.32 1.46 -9.97
C GLU A 180 -10.79 1.55 -9.79
N GLY A 181 -10.20 0.46 -9.32
CA GLY A 181 -8.77 0.34 -9.02
C GLY A 181 -8.04 -0.59 -9.96
N PHE A 182 -7.39 -1.60 -9.39
CA PHE A 182 -6.70 -2.64 -10.14
C PHE A 182 -7.65 -3.53 -10.94
N THR A 183 -7.11 -4.17 -11.96
CA THR A 183 -7.88 -5.11 -12.78
C THR A 183 -8.43 -6.26 -11.95
N GLY A 184 -9.72 -6.46 -12.05
CA GLY A 184 -10.47 -7.43 -11.25
C GLY A 184 -11.22 -6.73 -10.12
N ASP A 185 -11.61 -7.51 -9.12
CA ASP A 185 -12.34 -7.05 -7.95
C ASP A 185 -11.69 -7.55 -6.64
N ASN A 186 -10.38 -7.80 -6.70
CA ASN A 186 -9.61 -8.31 -5.58
C ASN A 186 -8.97 -7.23 -4.72
N ASP A 187 -8.91 -5.99 -5.19
CA ASP A 187 -8.44 -4.86 -4.41
C ASP A 187 -9.39 -4.52 -3.25
N TRP A 188 -8.81 -4.35 -2.06
CA TRP A 188 -9.54 -4.08 -0.84
C TRP A 188 -9.43 -2.62 -0.46
N TRP A 189 -10.32 -1.80 -1.02
CA TRP A 189 -10.43 -0.40 -0.68
C TRP A 189 -11.02 -0.21 0.71
N HIS A 190 -10.48 0.73 1.47
CA HIS A 190 -11.01 1.17 2.75
C HIS A 190 -10.91 2.68 2.88
N ARG A 191 -11.62 3.24 3.84
CA ARG A 191 -11.60 4.67 4.15
C ARG A 191 -11.77 4.90 5.63
N HIS A 192 -11.36 6.08 6.08
CA HIS A 192 -11.61 6.59 7.40
C HIS A 192 -12.58 7.77 7.31
N GLU A 193 -13.42 7.97 8.34
CA GLU A 193 -14.25 9.19 8.43
C GLU A 193 -13.36 10.41 8.59
N SER A 194 -12.31 10.30 9.43
CA SER A 194 -11.33 11.35 9.61
C SER A 194 -9.97 10.81 10.01
N LEU A 195 -8.92 11.56 9.69
CA LEU A 195 -7.58 11.34 10.24
C LEU A 195 -7.15 12.56 11.08
N CYS A 196 -6.64 12.30 12.27
CA CYS A 196 -6.00 13.29 13.09
C CYS A 196 -4.55 13.45 12.62
N ILE A 197 -4.25 14.60 12.01
CA ILE A 197 -2.95 14.85 11.38
C ILE A 197 -2.28 16.06 12.03
N ARG A 198 -1.00 15.95 12.36
CA ARG A 198 -0.22 17.09 12.84
C ARG A 198 0.10 18.03 11.68
N PRO A 199 -0.31 19.32 11.74
CA PRO A 199 -0.25 20.20 10.56
C PRO A 199 1.17 20.61 10.15
N ASP A 200 2.13 20.56 11.08
CA ASP A 200 3.49 21.05 10.84
C ASP A 200 4.33 20.07 9.98
N ASP A 201 4.04 18.79 10.04
CA ASP A 201 4.83 17.73 9.37
C ASP A 201 3.99 16.64 8.72
N PHE A 202 2.66 16.78 8.69
CA PHE A 202 1.74 15.82 8.08
C PHE A 202 1.72 14.44 8.76
N LEU A 203 2.15 14.35 10.01
CA LEU A 203 2.25 13.09 10.71
C LEU A 203 0.91 12.67 11.33
N LEU A 204 0.47 11.44 11.06
CA LEU A 204 -0.74 10.85 11.63
C LEU A 204 -0.64 10.78 13.17
N ARG A 205 -1.71 11.15 13.84
CA ARG A 205 -1.88 11.12 15.30
C ARG A 205 -3.04 10.25 15.75
N GLY A 206 -3.76 9.67 14.79
CA GLY A 206 -4.82 8.71 15.00
C GLY A 206 -5.90 8.78 13.94
N ALA A 207 -6.71 7.74 13.88
CA ALA A 207 -7.84 7.65 12.96
C ALA A 207 -9.15 7.72 13.74
N ASP A 208 -10.16 8.34 13.14
CA ASP A 208 -11.55 8.42 13.64
C ASP A 208 -11.67 8.92 15.09
N LEU A 209 -10.77 9.83 15.48
CA LEU A 209 -10.76 10.44 16.80
C LEU A 209 -11.79 11.57 16.88
N ASP A 210 -12.36 11.76 18.09
CA ASP A 210 -13.10 12.99 18.35
C ASP A 210 -12.18 14.23 18.38
N GLN A 211 -12.75 15.40 18.16
CA GLN A 211 -12.01 16.66 18.05
C GLN A 211 -11.14 16.96 19.28
N GLU A 212 -11.66 16.72 20.51
CA GLU A 212 -10.93 17.02 21.76
C GLU A 212 -9.70 16.10 21.89
N THR A 213 -9.86 14.82 21.53
CA THR A 213 -8.77 13.83 21.56
C THR A 213 -7.69 14.19 20.54
N CYS A 214 -8.08 14.55 19.32
CA CYS A 214 -7.13 14.95 18.28
C CYS A 214 -6.35 16.22 18.67
N GLU A 215 -7.05 17.26 19.15
CA GLU A 215 -6.38 18.48 19.63
C GLU A 215 -5.40 18.20 20.80
N SER A 216 -5.72 17.25 21.67
CA SER A 216 -4.82 16.86 22.77
C SER A 216 -3.53 16.19 22.29
N ARG A 217 -3.50 15.71 21.04
CA ARG A 217 -2.34 15.11 20.36
C ARG A 217 -1.64 16.10 19.40
N ASP A 218 -1.91 17.41 19.53
CA ASP A 218 -1.39 18.46 18.66
C ASP A 218 -1.80 18.29 17.18
N GLY A 219 -2.95 17.64 16.94
CA GLY A 219 -3.47 17.34 15.61
C GLY A 219 -4.67 18.20 15.22
N VAL A 220 -5.03 18.09 13.96
CA VAL A 220 -6.24 18.60 13.34
C VAL A 220 -6.99 17.43 12.73
N ASN A 221 -8.28 17.27 13.05
CA ASN A 221 -9.11 16.29 12.37
C ASN A 221 -9.38 16.76 10.93
N VAL A 222 -8.96 15.92 9.99
CA VAL A 222 -9.17 16.13 8.56
C VAL A 222 -10.25 15.16 8.10
N ASN A 223 -11.32 15.68 7.54
CA ASN A 223 -12.41 14.87 6.99
C ASN A 223 -11.93 14.12 5.73
N LEU A 224 -11.98 12.80 5.73
CA LEU A 224 -11.52 11.94 4.64
C LEU A 224 -12.60 10.95 4.16
N GLU A 225 -13.88 11.22 4.44
CA GLU A 225 -15.00 10.39 4.00
C GLU A 225 -15.04 10.15 2.47
N GLU A 226 -14.45 11.06 1.69
CA GLU A 226 -14.39 10.98 0.22
C GLU A 226 -13.04 10.44 -0.28
N TYR A 227 -12.14 9.98 0.61
CA TYR A 227 -10.83 9.44 0.25
C TYR A 227 -10.78 7.94 0.50
N TRP A 228 -10.34 7.20 -0.50
CA TRP A 228 -10.22 5.76 -0.45
C TRP A 228 -8.77 5.32 -0.51
N MET A 229 -8.41 4.33 0.27
CA MET A 229 -7.06 3.76 0.29
C MET A 229 -7.08 2.27 -0.02
N VAL A 230 -6.07 1.80 -0.76
CA VAL A 230 -5.77 0.39 -0.96
C VAL A 230 -4.29 0.15 -0.74
N HIS A 231 -3.96 -0.92 -0.03
CA HIS A 231 -2.59 -1.38 0.17
C HIS A 231 -2.24 -2.50 -0.81
N ALA A 232 -0.96 -2.64 -1.17
CA ALA A 232 -0.45 -3.82 -1.85
C ALA A 232 0.90 -4.26 -1.26
N TRP A 233 1.00 -5.56 -0.95
CA TRP A 233 2.16 -6.20 -0.33
C TRP A 233 2.80 -7.15 -1.34
N ILE A 234 3.74 -6.66 -2.11
CA ILE A 234 4.29 -7.36 -3.28
C ILE A 234 5.82 -7.46 -3.26
N VAL A 235 6.46 -7.01 -2.19
CA VAL A 235 7.90 -7.03 -2.02
C VAL A 235 8.30 -8.17 -1.09
N ARG A 236 9.31 -8.98 -1.46
CA ARG A 236 9.89 -9.98 -0.55
C ARG A 236 10.67 -9.28 0.59
N PRO A 237 10.69 -9.85 1.78
CA PRO A 237 10.06 -11.12 2.19
C PRO A 237 8.56 -11.00 2.53
N TRP A 238 8.00 -9.86 2.35
CA TRP A 238 6.67 -9.44 2.81
C TRP A 238 5.54 -9.89 1.88
N LEU A 239 5.76 -10.92 1.06
CA LEU A 239 4.74 -11.47 0.18
C LEU A 239 3.55 -11.99 0.98
N THR A 240 2.36 -11.57 0.60
CA THR A 240 1.12 -12.14 1.09
C THR A 240 0.68 -13.23 0.14
N TYR A 241 0.76 -14.47 0.55
CA TYR A 241 0.45 -15.62 -0.33
C TYR A 241 -1.03 -15.78 -0.62
N ASP A 242 -1.88 -15.21 0.22
CA ASP A 242 -3.33 -15.37 0.13
C ASP A 242 -4.05 -14.12 -0.35
N ASP A 243 -3.50 -12.92 -0.13
CA ASP A 243 -4.10 -11.66 -0.57
C ASP A 243 -3.09 -10.53 -0.65
N VAL A 244 -2.74 -10.13 -1.87
CA VAL A 244 -1.81 -9.03 -2.11
C VAL A 244 -2.36 -7.68 -1.62
N PHE A 245 -3.66 -7.53 -1.58
CA PHE A 245 -4.34 -6.27 -1.22
C PHE A 245 -4.86 -6.22 0.22
N THR A 246 -4.49 -7.17 1.07
CA THR A 246 -4.91 -7.10 2.47
C THR A 246 -4.47 -5.80 3.14
N ASN A 247 -5.27 -5.27 4.07
CA ASN A 247 -4.95 -4.04 4.76
C ASN A 247 -3.80 -4.19 5.77
N HIS A 248 -3.54 -5.42 6.23
CA HIS A 248 -2.48 -5.71 7.17
C HIS A 248 -1.62 -6.87 6.71
N HIS A 249 -0.33 -6.74 6.91
CA HIS A 249 0.64 -7.80 6.67
C HIS A 249 0.98 -8.52 7.99
N PRO A 250 0.69 -9.80 8.12
CA PRO A 250 0.85 -10.52 9.40
C PRO A 250 2.31 -10.68 9.84
N CYS A 251 3.28 -10.48 8.97
CA CYS A 251 4.71 -10.52 9.30
C CYS A 251 5.29 -9.19 9.79
N LEU A 252 4.49 -8.14 9.89
CA LEU A 252 4.89 -6.86 10.48
C LEU A 252 4.43 -6.82 11.94
N HIS A 253 5.29 -7.26 12.86
CA HIS A 253 5.00 -7.37 14.28
C HIS A 253 5.23 -6.07 15.05
N GLU A 254 4.78 -5.99 16.31
CA GLU A 254 4.97 -4.81 17.18
C GLU A 254 6.45 -4.40 17.30
N ASP A 255 7.35 -5.38 17.36
CA ASP A 255 8.81 -5.17 17.51
C ASP A 255 9.53 -4.98 16.15
N GLY A 256 8.80 -4.94 15.05
CA GLY A 256 9.34 -4.87 13.69
C GLY A 256 8.99 -6.09 12.82
N PRO A 257 9.57 -6.16 11.64
CA PRO A 257 9.28 -7.21 10.69
C PRO A 257 9.82 -8.57 11.12
N GLU A 258 9.15 -9.65 10.71
CA GLU A 258 9.63 -11.01 10.84
C GLU A 258 10.97 -11.19 10.11
N GLU A 259 11.99 -11.68 10.80
CA GLU A 259 13.32 -11.89 10.23
C GLU A 259 13.44 -13.23 9.47
N ASP A 260 12.56 -14.20 9.76
CA ASP A 260 12.54 -15.49 9.07
C ASP A 260 11.69 -15.38 7.79
N LEU A 261 12.33 -15.29 6.65
CA LEU A 261 11.70 -15.16 5.34
C LEU A 261 10.80 -16.34 4.93
N GLU A 262 10.91 -17.49 5.63
CA GLU A 262 10.10 -18.66 5.41
C GLU A 262 9.02 -18.86 6.51
N ALA A 263 8.90 -17.89 7.43
CA ALA A 263 7.88 -17.95 8.46
C ALA A 263 6.48 -17.89 7.86
N ASP A 264 5.62 -18.81 8.32
CA ASP A 264 4.19 -18.80 7.98
C ASP A 264 3.44 -17.86 8.95
N CYS A 265 3.52 -16.57 8.70
CA CYS A 265 2.87 -15.57 9.54
C CYS A 265 1.33 -15.64 9.48
N TRP A 266 0.75 -16.32 8.50
CA TRP A 266 -0.70 -16.51 8.38
C TRP A 266 -1.25 -17.56 9.34
N GLY A 267 -0.38 -18.45 9.85
CA GLY A 267 -0.75 -19.48 10.83
C GLY A 267 -0.85 -18.95 12.26
N GLU A 268 -0.31 -17.77 12.54
CA GLU A 268 -0.32 -17.16 13.86
C GLU A 268 -1.48 -16.18 13.96
N SER A 269 -2.52 -16.64 14.64
CA SER A 269 -3.71 -15.90 15.09
C SER A 269 -4.01 -14.55 14.43
N THR A 270 -5.08 -14.53 13.70
CA THR A 270 -5.85 -13.33 13.33
C THR A 270 -6.57 -12.68 14.53
N GLU A 271 -6.09 -12.85 15.76
CA GLU A 271 -6.56 -12.03 16.87
C GLU A 271 -5.94 -10.64 16.72
N HIS A 272 -6.64 -9.82 15.95
CA HIS A 272 -6.33 -8.41 15.80
C HIS A 272 -6.26 -7.76 17.17
N VAL A 273 -5.08 -7.38 17.57
CA VAL A 273 -4.91 -6.38 18.60
C VAL A 273 -5.57 -5.12 18.04
N GLY A 274 -6.66 -4.70 18.64
CA GLY A 274 -7.33 -3.47 18.22
C GLY A 274 -6.31 -2.35 18.32
N HIS A 275 -5.96 -1.77 17.19
CA HIS A 275 -5.10 -0.61 17.19
C HIS A 275 -5.90 0.56 17.76
N ASP A 276 -5.65 0.90 19.02
CA ASP A 276 -5.93 2.25 19.51
C ASP A 276 -4.90 3.20 18.86
N ILE A 277 -5.08 3.45 17.54
CA ILE A 277 -4.31 4.48 16.82
C ILE A 277 -4.73 5.85 17.31
#